data_ec21a4d3d7d629f5086b336d8df782a1
#
_entry.id   ec21a4d3d7d629f5086b336d8df782a1
#
_cell.length_a   1.000
_cell.length_b   1.000
_cell.length_c   1.000
_cell.angle_alpha   90.00
_cell.angle_beta   90.00
_cell.angle_gamma   90.00
#
_symmetry.space_group_name_H-M   'P 1'
#
loop_
_entity.id
_entity.type
_entity.pdbx_description
1 polymer ?
#
loop_
_entity_poly.entity_id
_entity_poly.type
_entity_poly.pdbx_seq_one_letter_code
_entity_poly.pdbx_strand_id
1 'polypeptide(L)'
;MGGLTASCFFAGLTIDALILWWWLTSAFILSLIDYWYLVVEPKILYPSFFVLCLLKIAGQHSFYLLTGLFCFCFFRAVLHYFPEAMGRGDLLLLGLWGCFLQVPQLLMLLFFASSYGLIYGYSCKFLGYPVEQTLPFVPFLSLGLLTISCL
;
A
#
# COMPACT_ATOMS: atom_id res chain seq x y z
N MET A 1 -32.43 24.73 6.70
CA MET A 1 -32.00 23.33 6.67
C MET A 1 -30.78 23.05 5.75
N GLY A 2 -30.33 23.96 4.90
CA GLY A 2 -29.18 23.73 4.00
C GLY A 2 -27.76 23.83 4.60
N GLY A 3 -27.60 24.39 5.78
CA GLY A 3 -26.27 24.60 6.36
C GLY A 3 -25.63 23.37 6.99
N LEU A 4 -26.43 22.46 7.55
CA LEU A 4 -25.94 21.23 8.19
C LEU A 4 -25.45 20.20 7.14
N THR A 5 -26.10 20.11 6.01
CA THR A 5 -25.72 19.20 4.91
C THR A 5 -24.42 19.64 4.23
N ALA A 6 -24.23 20.95 4.04
CA ALA A 6 -23.00 21.48 3.47
C ALA A 6 -21.81 21.29 4.42
N SER A 7 -21.96 21.57 5.72
CA SER A 7 -20.89 21.37 6.69
C SER A 7 -20.47 19.90 6.83
N CYS A 8 -21.41 18.95 6.79
CA CYS A 8 -21.10 17.52 6.78
C CYS A 8 -20.37 17.08 5.49
N PHE A 9 -20.75 17.65 4.35
CA PHE A 9 -20.11 17.36 3.08
C PHE A 9 -18.66 17.87 3.04
N PHE A 10 -18.42 19.10 3.47
CA PHE A 10 -17.07 19.65 3.58
C PHE A 10 -16.20 18.92 4.63
N ALA A 11 -16.78 18.51 5.77
CA ALA A 11 -16.05 17.73 6.76
C ALA A 11 -15.66 16.34 6.23
N GLY A 12 -16.51 15.67 5.47
CA GLY A 12 -16.20 14.42 4.79
C GLY A 12 -15.05 14.58 3.79
N LEU A 13 -15.10 15.58 2.94
CA LEU A 13 -14.06 15.88 1.95
C LEU A 13 -12.68 16.14 2.58
N THR A 14 -12.65 16.80 3.74
CA THR A 14 -11.41 17.04 4.49
C THR A 14 -10.86 15.78 5.14
N ILE A 15 -11.71 14.89 5.66
CA ILE A 15 -11.30 13.62 6.26
C ILE A 15 -10.75 12.68 5.19
N ASP A 16 -11.38 12.59 4.02
CA ASP A 16 -10.90 11.79 2.90
C ASP A 16 -9.51 12.27 2.43
N ALA A 17 -9.33 13.57 2.32
CA ALA A 17 -8.04 14.16 1.99
C ALA A 17 -6.98 13.84 3.05
N LEU A 18 -7.33 13.88 4.33
CA LEU A 18 -6.42 13.52 5.43
C LEU A 18 -6.04 12.04 5.40
N ILE A 19 -6.99 11.14 5.13
CA ILE A 19 -6.74 9.70 5.00
C ILE A 19 -5.76 9.47 3.86
N LEU A 20 -6.01 10.06 2.69
CA LEU A 20 -5.16 9.93 1.52
C LEU A 20 -3.76 10.48 1.78
N TRP A 21 -3.67 11.65 2.35
CA TRP A 21 -2.40 12.32 2.69
C TRP A 21 -1.57 11.49 3.66
N TRP A 22 -2.18 11.01 4.73
CA TRP A 22 -1.51 10.16 5.71
C TRP A 22 -1.05 8.83 5.09
N TRP A 23 -1.88 8.23 4.26
CA TRP A 23 -1.56 6.98 3.59
C TRP A 23 -0.38 7.15 2.64
N LEU A 24 -0.40 8.17 1.79
CA LEU A 24 0.69 8.45 0.85
C LEU A 24 2.00 8.82 1.57
N THR A 25 1.95 9.62 2.63
CA THR A 25 3.15 9.96 3.41
C THR A 25 3.74 8.73 4.10
N SER A 26 2.91 7.88 4.70
CA SER A 26 3.39 6.64 5.31
C SER A 26 3.95 5.65 4.27
N ALA A 27 3.33 5.54 3.10
CA ALA A 27 3.82 4.76 1.99
C ALA A 27 5.18 5.26 1.49
N PHE A 28 5.35 6.58 1.39
CA PHE A 28 6.60 7.20 0.98
C PHE A 28 7.73 6.96 1.99
N ILE A 29 7.46 7.10 3.30
CA ILE A 29 8.45 6.84 4.36
C ILE A 29 8.86 5.36 4.33
N LEU A 30 7.91 4.43 4.25
CA LEU A 30 8.20 3.00 4.16
C LEU A 30 8.98 2.66 2.89
N SER A 31 8.67 3.30 1.78
CA SER A 31 9.40 3.16 0.51
C SER A 31 10.86 3.59 0.63
N LEU A 32 11.14 4.71 1.31
CA LEU A 32 12.52 5.16 1.56
C LEU A 32 13.30 4.17 2.42
N ILE A 33 12.65 3.65 3.46
CA ILE A 33 13.29 2.67 4.37
C ILE A 33 13.57 1.37 3.61
N ASP A 34 12.60 0.88 2.84
CA ASP A 34 12.77 -0.32 2.02
C ASP A 34 13.88 -0.15 0.97
N TYR A 35 13.98 1.02 0.36
CA TYR A 35 15.04 1.31 -0.60
C TYR A 35 16.45 1.26 0.02
N TRP A 36 16.62 1.73 1.27
CA TRP A 36 17.92 1.75 1.94
C TRP A 36 18.27 0.46 2.66
N TYR A 37 17.29 -0.17 3.27
CA TYR A 37 17.51 -1.30 4.19
C TYR A 37 16.93 -2.62 3.68
N LEU A 38 16.12 -2.62 2.61
CA LEU A 38 15.38 -3.80 2.09
C LEU A 38 14.57 -4.51 3.18
N VAL A 39 14.08 -3.76 4.15
CA VAL A 39 13.30 -4.26 5.29
C VAL A 39 12.12 -3.33 5.56
N VAL A 40 10.93 -3.89 5.63
CA VAL A 40 9.76 -3.17 6.13
C VAL A 40 9.79 -3.18 7.66
N GLU A 41 10.02 -2.01 8.26
CA GLU A 41 10.07 -1.83 9.71
C GLU A 41 8.65 -1.91 10.33
N PRO A 42 8.33 -2.95 11.12
CA PRO A 42 7.02 -3.09 11.76
C PRO A 42 6.72 -1.95 12.74
N LYS A 43 7.76 -1.38 13.34
CA LYS A 43 7.67 -0.25 14.30
C LYS A 43 7.06 1.00 13.68
N ILE A 44 7.20 1.20 12.37
CA ILE A 44 6.61 2.34 11.63
C ILE A 44 5.28 1.92 11.01
N LEU A 45 5.22 0.69 10.52
CA LEU A 45 4.03 0.15 9.87
C LEU A 45 2.81 0.10 10.82
N TYR A 46 2.97 -0.43 12.05
CA TYR A 46 1.84 -0.57 12.99
C TYR A 46 1.28 0.77 13.48
N PRO A 47 2.09 1.76 13.91
CA PRO A 47 1.54 3.07 14.27
C PRO A 47 0.84 3.77 13.12
N SER A 48 1.42 3.69 11.90
CA SER A 48 0.80 4.26 10.70
C SER A 48 -0.55 3.61 10.38
N PHE A 49 -0.63 2.28 10.47
CA PHE A 49 -1.87 1.53 10.30
C PHE A 49 -2.91 1.92 11.35
N PHE A 50 -2.51 2.07 12.62
CA PHE A 50 -3.41 2.47 13.69
C PHE A 50 -4.01 3.86 13.44
N VAL A 51 -3.20 4.84 13.01
CA VAL A 51 -3.70 6.17 12.66
C VAL A 51 -4.66 6.11 11.48
N LEU A 52 -4.37 5.32 10.44
CA LEU A 52 -5.28 5.10 9.32
C LEU A 52 -6.62 4.49 9.77
N CYS A 53 -6.59 3.53 10.70
CA CYS A 53 -7.81 2.97 11.28
C CYS A 53 -8.65 4.05 11.99
N LEU A 54 -8.02 4.89 12.82
CA LEU A 54 -8.71 5.97 13.52
C LEU A 54 -9.33 6.98 12.54
N LEU A 55 -8.60 7.38 11.52
CA LEU A 55 -9.09 8.30 10.49
C LEU A 55 -10.27 7.69 9.70
N LYS A 56 -10.20 6.41 9.36
CA LYS A 56 -11.30 5.71 8.69
C LYS A 56 -12.54 5.57 9.55
N ILE A 57 -12.38 5.31 10.85
CA ILE A 57 -13.50 5.28 11.81
C ILE A 57 -14.13 6.68 11.92
N ALA A 58 -13.31 7.73 12.03
CA ALA A 58 -13.79 9.10 12.09
C ALA A 58 -14.54 9.52 10.82
N GLY A 59 -14.10 9.04 9.63
CA GLY A 59 -14.76 9.27 8.34
C GLY A 59 -15.94 8.33 8.06
N GLN A 60 -16.28 7.41 8.98
CA GLN A 60 -17.32 6.38 8.79
C GLN A 60 -17.10 5.51 7.52
N HIS A 61 -15.85 5.30 7.13
CA HIS A 61 -15.49 4.48 5.99
C HIS A 61 -15.53 2.99 6.31
N SER A 62 -15.93 2.20 5.33
CA SER A 62 -15.97 0.74 5.45
C SER A 62 -14.58 0.13 5.52
N PHE A 63 -14.43 -0.89 6.35
CA PHE A 63 -13.25 -1.74 6.40
C PHE A 63 -13.48 -3.01 5.59
N TYR A 64 -12.51 -3.39 4.81
CA TYR A 64 -12.53 -4.59 3.99
C TYR A 64 -11.64 -5.69 4.59
N LEU A 65 -11.90 -6.06 5.84
CA LEU A 65 -11.10 -7.04 6.59
C LEU A 65 -10.98 -8.39 5.86
N LEU A 66 -12.04 -8.82 5.17
CA LEU A 66 -12.01 -10.04 4.36
C LEU A 66 -11.00 -9.93 3.20
N THR A 67 -10.90 -8.77 2.56
CA THR A 67 -9.92 -8.54 1.48
C THR A 67 -8.49 -8.62 2.04
N GLY A 68 -8.23 -7.97 3.18
CA GLY A 68 -6.92 -8.03 3.84
C GLY A 68 -6.56 -9.44 4.28
N LEU A 69 -7.50 -10.17 4.89
CA LEU A 69 -7.30 -11.55 5.31
C LEU A 69 -7.05 -12.48 4.12
N PHE A 70 -7.84 -12.35 3.07
CA PHE A 70 -7.67 -13.14 1.84
C PHE A 70 -6.31 -12.87 1.21
N CYS A 71 -5.91 -11.60 1.08
CA CYS A 71 -4.61 -11.20 0.56
C CYS A 71 -3.48 -11.80 1.41
N PHE A 72 -3.56 -11.67 2.74
CA PHE A 72 -2.56 -12.21 3.66
C PHE A 72 -2.44 -13.73 3.53
N CYS A 73 -3.56 -14.46 3.54
CA CYS A 73 -3.57 -15.93 3.42
C CYS A 73 -3.03 -16.37 2.05
N PHE A 74 -3.42 -15.69 0.98
CA PHE A 74 -2.97 -15.99 -0.38
C PHE A 74 -1.45 -15.84 -0.50
N PHE A 75 -0.90 -14.68 -0.12
CA PHE A 75 0.55 -14.47 -0.20
C PHE A 75 1.34 -15.31 0.82
N ARG A 76 0.75 -15.62 1.96
CA ARG A 76 1.32 -16.58 2.90
C ARG A 76 1.45 -17.98 2.29
N ALA A 77 0.46 -18.42 1.53
CA ALA A 77 0.50 -19.68 0.80
C ALA A 77 1.58 -19.63 -0.30
N VAL A 78 1.65 -18.52 -1.07
CA VAL A 78 2.71 -18.33 -2.08
C VAL A 78 4.10 -18.42 -1.45
N LEU A 79 4.33 -17.75 -0.32
CA LEU A 79 5.60 -17.80 0.40
C LEU A 79 5.94 -19.18 0.98
N HIS A 80 4.93 -20.01 1.24
CA HIS A 80 5.18 -21.38 1.68
C HIS A 80 5.80 -22.23 0.56
N TYR A 81 5.37 -22.03 -0.69
CA TYR A 81 5.91 -22.73 -1.84
C TYR A 81 7.14 -22.05 -2.45
N PHE A 82 7.23 -20.73 -2.35
CA PHE A 82 8.30 -19.90 -2.90
C PHE A 82 8.83 -18.94 -1.83
N PRO A 83 9.68 -19.40 -0.89
CA PRO A 83 10.12 -18.58 0.26
C PRO A 83 10.95 -17.35 -0.13
N GLU A 84 11.53 -17.35 -1.32
CA GLU A 84 12.35 -16.23 -1.85
C GLU A 84 11.55 -15.24 -2.70
N ALA A 85 10.25 -15.51 -2.96
CA ALA A 85 9.46 -14.69 -3.87
C ALA A 85 9.14 -13.29 -3.32
N MET A 86 9.06 -13.12 -2.00
CA MET A 86 8.66 -11.86 -1.36
C MET A 86 9.17 -11.79 0.08
N GLY A 87 9.50 -10.59 0.55
CA GLY A 87 9.86 -10.33 1.94
C GLY A 87 8.67 -10.53 2.91
N ARG A 88 8.95 -11.01 4.12
CA ARG A 88 7.91 -11.14 5.18
C ARG A 88 7.26 -9.81 5.54
N GLY A 89 8.01 -8.71 5.42
CA GLY A 89 7.53 -7.35 5.66
C GLY A 89 6.51 -6.91 4.60
N ASP A 90 6.75 -7.24 3.34
CA ASP A 90 5.84 -6.92 2.23
C ASP A 90 4.51 -7.66 2.36
N LEU A 91 4.56 -8.91 2.87
CA LEU A 91 3.36 -9.68 3.19
C LEU A 91 2.49 -8.96 4.24
N LEU A 92 3.12 -8.45 5.32
CA LEU A 92 2.40 -7.70 6.35
C LEU A 92 1.84 -6.40 5.80
N LEU A 93 2.63 -5.67 5.00
CA LEU A 93 2.20 -4.43 4.36
C LEU A 93 0.98 -4.63 3.47
N LEU A 94 1.01 -5.63 2.58
CA LEU A 94 -0.10 -5.97 1.69
C LEU A 94 -1.35 -6.43 2.44
N GLY A 95 -1.18 -7.24 3.49
CA GLY A 95 -2.29 -7.68 4.33
C GLY A 95 -2.97 -6.50 5.03
N LEU A 96 -2.19 -5.59 5.61
CA LEU A 96 -2.71 -4.41 6.30
C LEU A 96 -3.36 -3.41 5.32
N TRP A 97 -2.73 -3.13 4.18
CA TRP A 97 -3.31 -2.25 3.16
C TRP A 97 -4.54 -2.86 2.51
N GLY A 98 -4.58 -4.18 2.34
CA GLY A 98 -5.75 -4.89 1.86
C GLY A 98 -7.00 -4.71 2.73
N CYS A 99 -6.84 -4.40 4.03
CA CYS A 99 -7.96 -4.07 4.91
C CYS A 99 -8.65 -2.73 4.55
N PHE A 100 -7.96 -1.86 3.80
CA PHE A 100 -8.48 -0.55 3.42
C PHE A 100 -8.94 -0.47 1.96
N LEU A 101 -8.61 -1.45 1.14
CA LEU A 101 -8.89 -1.51 -0.28
C LEU A 101 -9.97 -2.56 -0.59
N GLN A 102 -10.81 -2.24 -1.56
CA GLN A 102 -11.68 -3.24 -2.17
C GLN A 102 -10.85 -4.21 -3.03
N VAL A 103 -11.37 -5.41 -3.27
CA VAL A 103 -10.69 -6.41 -4.11
C VAL A 103 -10.23 -5.85 -5.46
N PRO A 104 -11.06 -5.14 -6.25
CA PRO A 104 -10.61 -4.60 -7.52
C PRO A 104 -9.51 -3.54 -7.37
N GLN A 105 -9.56 -2.71 -6.34
CA GLN A 105 -8.52 -1.72 -6.05
C GLN A 105 -7.19 -2.39 -5.66
N LEU A 106 -7.26 -3.45 -4.86
CA LEU A 106 -6.08 -4.23 -4.49
C LEU A 106 -5.45 -4.91 -5.71
N LEU A 107 -6.26 -5.47 -6.61
CA LEU A 107 -5.77 -6.07 -7.85
C LEU A 107 -5.12 -5.03 -8.78
N MET A 108 -5.72 -3.84 -8.90
CA MET A 108 -5.10 -2.74 -9.63
C MET A 108 -3.78 -2.28 -9.01
N LEU A 109 -3.72 -2.20 -7.66
CA LEU A 109 -2.49 -1.89 -6.94
C LEU A 109 -1.37 -2.85 -7.30
N LEU A 110 -1.65 -4.15 -7.20
CA LEU A 110 -0.68 -5.20 -7.51
C LEU A 110 -0.27 -5.18 -8.99
N PHE A 111 -1.22 -4.94 -9.89
CA PHE A 111 -0.95 -4.84 -11.32
C PHE A 111 0.00 -3.68 -11.63
N PHE A 112 -0.29 -2.47 -11.13
CA PHE A 112 0.58 -1.30 -11.35
C PHE A 112 1.94 -1.48 -10.67
N ALA A 113 1.98 -1.97 -9.43
CA ALA A 113 3.24 -2.23 -8.72
C ALA A 113 4.12 -3.22 -9.48
N SER A 114 3.56 -4.32 -9.97
CA SER A 114 4.28 -5.31 -10.77
C SER A 114 4.75 -4.75 -12.10
N SER A 115 3.92 -3.94 -12.77
CA SER A 115 4.28 -3.29 -14.03
C SER A 115 5.46 -2.32 -13.86
N TYR A 116 5.44 -1.50 -12.81
CA TYR A 116 6.56 -0.60 -12.50
C TYR A 116 7.84 -1.36 -12.15
N GLY A 117 7.73 -2.43 -11.36
CA GLY A 117 8.87 -3.29 -11.04
C GLY A 117 9.49 -3.95 -12.28
N LEU A 118 8.67 -4.45 -13.20
CA LEU A 118 9.12 -5.03 -14.47
C LEU A 118 9.79 -3.99 -15.38
N ILE A 119 9.18 -2.81 -15.52
CA ILE A 119 9.74 -1.71 -16.33
C ILE A 119 11.11 -1.30 -15.77
N TYR A 120 11.22 -1.16 -14.44
CA TYR A 120 12.48 -0.82 -13.79
C TYR A 120 13.54 -1.91 -14.00
N GLY A 121 13.21 -3.17 -13.74
CA GLY A 121 14.14 -4.30 -13.93
C GLY A 121 14.61 -4.44 -15.37
N TYR A 122 13.70 -4.27 -16.34
CA TYR A 122 14.04 -4.30 -17.76
C TYR A 122 14.92 -3.13 -18.17
N SER A 123 14.65 -1.92 -17.67
CA SER A 123 15.45 -0.72 -17.94
C SER A 123 16.86 -0.86 -17.38
N CYS A 124 17.04 -1.37 -16.17
CA CYS A 124 18.36 -1.64 -15.59
C CYS A 124 19.15 -2.64 -16.44
N LYS A 125 18.50 -3.73 -16.88
CA LYS A 125 19.13 -4.72 -17.73
C LYS A 125 19.56 -4.13 -19.10
N PHE A 126 18.74 -3.30 -19.69
CA PHE A 126 19.01 -2.65 -20.97
C PHE A 126 20.20 -1.66 -20.88
N LEU A 127 20.31 -0.97 -19.75
CA LEU A 127 21.40 -0.02 -19.48
C LEU A 127 22.71 -0.71 -19.02
N GLY A 128 22.71 -2.05 -18.89
CA GLY A 128 23.91 -2.80 -18.47
C GLY A 128 24.23 -2.69 -16.98
N TYR A 129 23.31 -2.16 -16.16
CA TYR A 129 23.49 -2.15 -14.72
C TYR A 129 23.25 -3.56 -14.16
N PRO A 130 24.08 -4.02 -13.19
CA PRO A 130 23.78 -5.28 -12.49
C PRO A 130 22.43 -5.12 -11.81
N VAL A 131 21.45 -5.94 -12.21
CA VAL A 131 20.18 -6.01 -11.51
C VAL A 131 20.45 -6.71 -10.18
N GLU A 132 20.37 -5.97 -9.08
CA GLU A 132 20.45 -6.58 -7.76
C GLU A 132 19.37 -7.66 -7.64
N GLN A 133 19.73 -8.80 -7.06
CA GLN A 133 18.82 -9.94 -6.93
C GLN A 133 17.60 -9.65 -6.04
N THR A 134 17.69 -8.59 -5.23
CA THR A 134 16.62 -8.13 -4.35
C THR A 134 16.20 -6.72 -4.73
N LEU A 135 15.09 -6.61 -5.47
CA LEU A 135 14.47 -5.31 -5.78
C LEU A 135 13.58 -4.88 -4.59
N PRO A 136 13.68 -3.62 -4.15
CA PRO A 136 12.78 -3.09 -3.14
C PRO A 136 11.35 -3.06 -3.70
N PHE A 137 10.42 -3.73 -3.03
CA PHE A 137 9.04 -3.87 -3.53
C PHE A 137 8.12 -2.71 -3.11
N VAL A 138 8.35 -2.14 -1.92
CA VAL A 138 7.52 -1.07 -1.35
C VAL A 138 7.49 0.20 -2.21
N PRO A 139 8.60 0.66 -2.87
CA PRO A 139 8.54 1.79 -3.78
C PRO A 139 7.56 1.61 -4.93
N PHE A 140 7.49 0.40 -5.50
CA PHE A 140 6.56 0.12 -6.60
C PHE A 140 5.11 0.04 -6.10
N LEU A 141 4.89 -0.48 -4.89
CA LEU A 141 3.58 -0.44 -4.23
C LEU A 141 3.12 0.99 -3.94
N SER A 142 4.02 1.86 -3.48
CA SER A 142 3.69 3.26 -3.21
C SER A 142 3.33 4.03 -4.49
N LEU A 143 4.04 3.77 -5.60
CA LEU A 143 3.69 4.31 -6.91
C LEU A 143 2.34 3.77 -7.41
N GLY A 144 2.07 2.48 -7.22
CA GLY A 144 0.78 1.86 -7.53
C GLY A 144 -0.36 2.49 -6.73
N LEU A 145 -0.15 2.75 -5.44
CA LEU A 145 -1.12 3.43 -4.58
C LEU A 145 -1.41 4.85 -5.07
N LEU A 146 -0.39 5.59 -5.45
CA LEU A 146 -0.51 6.95 -5.99
C LEU A 146 -1.31 6.95 -7.30
N THR A 147 -1.05 6.00 -8.21
CA THR A 147 -1.81 5.90 -9.47
C THR A 147 -3.28 5.58 -9.24
N ILE A 148 -3.62 4.69 -8.31
CA ILE A 148 -5.02 4.36 -7.99
C ILE A 148 -5.73 5.54 -7.33
N SER A 149 -5.02 6.32 -6.51
CA SER A 149 -5.62 7.50 -5.88
C SER A 149 -5.87 8.67 -6.85
N CYS A 150 -5.26 8.63 -8.03
CA CYS A 150 -5.50 9.61 -9.11
C CYS A 150 -6.56 9.16 -10.14
N LEU A 151 -6.96 7.88 -10.13
CA LEU A 151 -7.99 7.31 -11.00
C LEU A 151 -9.37 7.40 -10.36
#